data_bee24f7d4c47b57274e8915efeec8e75
#
_entry.id   bee24f7d4c47b57274e8915efeec8e75
#
_cell.length_a   1.000
_cell.length_b   1.000
_cell.length_c   1.000
_cell.angle_alpha   90.00
_cell.angle_beta   90.00
_cell.angle_gamma   90.00
#
_symmetry.space_group_name_H-M   'P 1'
#
loop_
_entity.id
_entity.type
_entity.pdbx_description
1 polymer ?
#
loop_
_entity_poly.entity_id
_entity_poly.type
_entity_poly.pdbx_seq_one_letter_code
_entity_poly.pdbx_strand_id
1 'polypeptide(L)'
;VNKYFILCGIILFSISACKEKTANSDTQAIASGVEPFKANQDMIAMVYTNKGLIKLGLEYIRTPMTVANFVALAEGKMPNKHKPLGNPFYDGLKFHRIVENFMIQTGDPLGNGTGNPGYMFADEFHEELSHDGPGILSMANSGKNTNGSQFFITHMKTEWLNGVHTIFGRVIEGQDVVNKIEMNDIIDSIRIIRNTSEAQNFDAVKVFNAQKDIIQQKAIAELKTKYEHHLASPMYKAFEDYVKKVYPQASKTASGLYFLKTTTTEEAQVVPGNLVKVHYKGMLTSGKVFDESYSRKEPIQFPLGAGNVIPGWDEGIALLRKGEKAVLIIPSYLAYGEKGVQGAIGPSEPLVFEVQLVDFQ
;
A
#
# COMPACT_ATOMS: atom_id res chain seq x y z
N VAL A 1 21.32 -41.24 -9.07
CA VAL A 1 21.39 -42.36 -8.08
C VAL A 1 22.17 -41.85 -6.89
N ASN A 2 21.51 -41.45 -5.80
CA ASN A 2 21.89 -41.72 -4.42
C ASN A 2 20.81 -41.21 -3.47
N LYS A 3 20.21 -42.19 -2.80
CA LYS A 3 19.27 -42.03 -1.68
C LYS A 3 20.10 -41.78 -0.41
N TYR A 4 19.67 -40.85 0.43
CA TYR A 4 20.05 -40.86 1.84
C TYR A 4 18.79 -40.98 2.71
N PHE A 5 18.73 -42.11 3.41
CA PHE A 5 17.85 -42.42 4.54
C PHE A 5 18.30 -41.64 5.78
N ILE A 6 17.36 -41.02 6.49
CA ILE A 6 17.57 -40.57 7.87
C ILE A 6 16.69 -41.38 8.78
N LEU A 7 17.36 -41.99 9.72
CA LEU A 7 16.90 -42.92 10.75
C LEU A 7 16.11 -42.21 11.86
N CYS A 8 14.89 -42.69 12.15
CA CYS A 8 14.09 -42.30 13.30
C CYS A 8 14.59 -43.06 14.53
N GLY A 9 15.11 -42.33 15.53
CA GLY A 9 15.41 -42.88 16.85
C GLY A 9 14.21 -42.72 17.79
N ILE A 10 13.58 -43.86 18.15
CA ILE A 10 12.55 -43.96 19.18
C ILE A 10 13.24 -44.12 20.54
N ILE A 11 13.04 -43.18 21.46
CA ILE A 11 13.42 -43.31 22.84
C ILE A 11 12.14 -43.55 23.66
N LEU A 12 11.97 -44.79 24.11
CA LEU A 12 11.01 -45.16 25.18
C LEU A 12 11.51 -44.64 26.52
N PHE A 13 10.69 -43.86 27.20
CA PHE A 13 10.87 -43.66 28.65
C PHE A 13 9.62 -44.14 29.38
N SER A 14 9.93 -44.99 30.37
CA SER A 14 9.07 -45.72 31.26
C SER A 14 8.23 -44.83 32.18
N ILE A 15 6.98 -45.24 32.34
CA ILE A 15 5.99 -44.70 33.27
C ILE A 15 6.37 -45.09 34.69
N SER A 16 6.55 -44.09 35.57
CA SER A 16 6.52 -44.31 37.03
C SER A 16 5.43 -43.44 37.63
N ALA A 17 4.43 -44.08 38.20
CA ALA A 17 3.32 -43.45 38.88
C ALA A 17 3.76 -42.90 40.23
N CYS A 18 3.47 -41.63 40.53
CA CYS A 18 3.45 -41.12 41.90
C CYS A 18 2.36 -40.07 42.09
N LYS A 19 1.48 -40.40 42.99
CA LYS A 19 0.45 -39.69 43.77
C LYS A 19 0.25 -38.19 43.59
N GLU A 20 -1.05 -37.85 43.44
CA GLU A 20 -1.66 -36.55 43.64
C GLU A 20 -1.18 -35.83 44.92
N LYS A 21 -0.80 -34.58 44.74
CA LYS A 21 -0.94 -33.49 45.71
C LYS A 21 -1.51 -32.30 44.97
N THR A 22 -2.73 -31.96 45.37
CA THR A 22 -3.36 -30.67 45.06
C THR A 22 -2.46 -29.54 45.51
N ALA A 23 -1.98 -28.76 44.58
CA ALA A 23 -1.40 -27.43 44.82
C ALA A 23 -2.01 -26.46 43.80
N ASN A 24 -2.80 -25.54 44.34
CA ASN A 24 -3.17 -24.29 43.65
C ASN A 24 -1.88 -23.67 43.11
N SER A 25 -1.78 -23.57 41.80
CA SER A 25 -0.80 -22.71 41.18
C SER A 25 -1.57 -21.65 40.35
N ASP A 26 -1.82 -20.53 41.02
CA ASP A 26 -2.02 -19.26 40.35
C ASP A 26 -0.77 -18.96 39.51
N THR A 27 -0.72 -19.47 38.30
CA THR A 27 0.24 -19.02 37.32
C THR A 27 -0.39 -17.80 36.64
N GLN A 28 -0.27 -16.65 37.28
CA GLN A 28 -0.41 -15.37 36.60
C GLN A 28 0.63 -15.33 35.46
N ALA A 29 0.17 -15.58 34.26
CA ALA A 29 0.86 -15.15 33.07
C ALA A 29 1.03 -13.63 33.18
N ILE A 30 2.27 -13.17 33.29
CA ILE A 30 2.63 -11.76 33.17
C ILE A 30 2.31 -11.40 31.71
N ALA A 31 1.08 -10.99 31.47
CA ALA A 31 0.71 -10.31 30.25
C ALA A 31 1.50 -8.99 30.23
N SER A 32 2.29 -8.78 29.20
CA SER A 32 2.90 -7.50 28.89
C SER A 32 1.79 -6.45 28.89
N GLY A 33 1.76 -5.64 29.96
CA GLY A 33 0.65 -4.72 30.22
C GLY A 33 0.71 -3.47 29.36
N VAL A 34 0.49 -3.63 28.07
CA VAL A 34 0.12 -2.51 27.20
C VAL A 34 -1.41 -2.48 27.17
N GLU A 35 -1.99 -1.49 27.83
CA GLU A 35 -3.42 -1.23 27.76
C GLU A 35 -3.83 -1.02 26.29
N PRO A 36 -4.94 -1.61 25.83
CA PRO A 36 -5.45 -1.37 24.49
C PRO A 36 -5.69 0.15 24.29
N PHE A 37 -5.34 0.69 23.11
CA PHE A 37 -5.61 2.09 22.83
C PHE A 37 -7.12 2.37 22.86
N LYS A 38 -7.51 3.49 23.48
CA LYS A 38 -8.93 3.88 23.58
C LYS A 38 -9.37 4.49 22.25
N ALA A 39 -10.57 4.09 21.77
CA ALA A 39 -11.18 4.67 20.59
C ALA A 39 -11.39 6.18 20.77
N ASN A 40 -11.00 6.96 19.76
CA ASN A 40 -11.29 8.39 19.71
C ASN A 40 -12.80 8.63 19.65
N GLN A 41 -13.31 9.58 20.44
CA GLN A 41 -14.72 9.93 20.49
C GLN A 41 -15.02 11.32 19.94
N ASP A 42 -14.02 12.07 19.51
CA ASP A 42 -14.17 13.41 18.96
C ASP A 42 -14.70 13.37 17.53
N MET A 43 -14.27 12.35 16.76
CA MET A 43 -14.76 12.10 15.41
C MET A 43 -15.23 10.65 15.30
N ILE A 44 -16.50 10.46 14.97
CA ILE A 44 -17.15 9.16 14.93
C ILE A 44 -17.75 8.92 13.55
N ALA A 45 -17.48 7.74 12.98
CA ALA A 45 -18.21 7.27 11.82
C ALA A 45 -19.37 6.36 12.26
N MET A 46 -20.58 6.75 11.92
CA MET A 46 -21.80 5.96 12.09
C MET A 46 -22.00 5.12 10.82
N VAL A 47 -21.66 3.86 10.87
CA VAL A 47 -21.81 2.93 9.75
C VAL A 47 -23.12 2.19 9.90
N TYR A 48 -24.11 2.57 9.13
CA TYR A 48 -25.40 1.87 9.05
C TYR A 48 -25.27 0.70 8.07
N THR A 49 -25.65 -0.48 8.51
CA THR A 49 -25.64 -1.70 7.70
C THR A 49 -26.99 -2.38 7.78
N ASN A 50 -27.28 -3.29 6.83
CA ASN A 50 -28.48 -4.14 6.88
C ASN A 50 -28.52 -5.09 8.10
N LYS A 51 -27.45 -5.18 8.91
CA LYS A 51 -27.38 -5.98 10.16
C LYS A 51 -27.44 -5.11 11.42
N GLY A 52 -27.34 -3.77 11.28
CA GLY A 52 -27.35 -2.82 12.38
C GLY A 52 -26.32 -1.74 12.27
N LEU A 53 -26.16 -0.97 13.36
CA LEU A 53 -25.24 0.16 13.44
C LEU A 53 -23.91 -0.25 14.04
N ILE A 54 -22.81 0.19 13.40
CA ILE A 54 -21.45 0.11 13.93
C ILE A 54 -20.96 1.55 14.13
N LYS A 55 -20.51 1.90 15.33
CA LYS A 55 -19.89 3.20 15.63
C LYS A 55 -18.37 3.04 15.70
N LEU A 56 -17.66 3.79 14.89
CA LEU A 56 -16.20 3.76 14.77
C LEU A 56 -15.63 5.10 15.25
N GLY A 57 -14.75 5.08 16.26
CA GLY A 57 -13.93 6.24 16.62
C GLY A 57 -12.76 6.36 15.65
N LEU A 58 -12.57 7.54 15.06
CA LEU A 58 -11.57 7.79 14.02
C LEU A 58 -10.33 8.50 14.59
N GLU A 59 -9.16 7.99 14.32
CA GLU A 59 -7.86 8.48 14.81
C GLU A 59 -7.29 9.64 13.97
N TYR A 60 -8.11 10.69 13.78
CA TYR A 60 -7.81 11.83 12.90
C TYR A 60 -6.58 12.65 13.32
N ILE A 61 -6.09 12.49 14.56
CA ILE A 61 -4.85 13.11 15.05
C ILE A 61 -3.64 12.24 14.73
N ARG A 62 -3.74 10.91 14.92
CA ARG A 62 -2.62 9.96 14.78
C ARG A 62 -2.42 9.51 13.34
N THR A 63 -3.51 9.40 12.57
CA THR A 63 -3.49 8.98 11.15
C THR A 63 -4.35 9.93 10.31
N PRO A 64 -3.98 11.23 10.27
CA PRO A 64 -4.79 12.28 9.66
C PRO A 64 -5.06 12.07 8.18
N MET A 65 -4.09 11.59 7.38
CA MET A 65 -4.29 11.36 5.95
C MET A 65 -5.27 10.23 5.70
N THR A 66 -5.15 9.14 6.42
CA THR A 66 -6.00 7.96 6.27
C THR A 66 -7.44 8.26 6.67
N VAL A 67 -7.63 8.93 7.83
CA VAL A 67 -8.96 9.40 8.25
C VAL A 67 -9.52 10.41 7.26
N ALA A 68 -8.70 11.33 6.76
CA ALA A 68 -9.14 12.33 5.78
C ALA A 68 -9.64 11.68 4.48
N ASN A 69 -8.92 10.67 3.96
CA ASN A 69 -9.37 9.88 2.82
C ASN A 69 -10.73 9.21 3.08
N PHE A 70 -10.85 8.50 4.20
CA PHE A 70 -12.07 7.80 4.57
C PHE A 70 -13.25 8.77 4.73
N VAL A 71 -13.06 9.86 5.47
CA VAL A 71 -14.10 10.88 5.72
C VAL A 71 -14.53 11.57 4.43
N ALA A 72 -13.57 12.00 3.60
CA ALA A 72 -13.90 12.67 2.34
C ALA A 72 -14.62 11.77 1.34
N LEU A 73 -14.29 10.46 1.30
CA LEU A 73 -15.02 9.46 0.53
C LEU A 73 -16.43 9.23 1.12
N ALA A 74 -16.55 9.08 2.43
CA ALA A 74 -17.84 8.88 3.11
C ALA A 74 -18.79 10.06 2.91
N GLU A 75 -18.28 11.29 2.84
CA GLU A 75 -19.06 12.51 2.60
C GLU A 75 -19.24 12.84 1.10
N GLY A 76 -18.68 12.04 0.18
CA GLY A 76 -18.75 12.29 -1.25
C GLY A 76 -17.94 13.51 -1.72
N LYS A 77 -16.98 13.96 -0.92
CA LYS A 77 -16.14 15.15 -1.19
C LYS A 77 -14.83 14.82 -1.90
N MET A 78 -14.43 13.54 -1.95
CA MET A 78 -13.20 13.11 -2.61
C MET A 78 -13.48 12.73 -4.06
N PRO A 79 -12.79 13.34 -5.05
CA PRO A 79 -12.84 12.87 -6.42
C PRO A 79 -12.44 11.39 -6.54
N ASN A 80 -13.25 10.61 -7.26
CA ASN A 80 -13.00 9.18 -7.43
C ASN A 80 -13.55 8.71 -8.79
N LYS A 81 -13.20 7.49 -9.23
CA LYS A 81 -13.61 6.96 -10.54
C LYS A 81 -15.01 6.34 -10.58
N HIS A 82 -15.68 6.17 -9.43
CA HIS A 82 -16.89 5.35 -9.34
C HIS A 82 -18.17 6.12 -9.05
N LYS A 83 -18.08 7.25 -8.35
CA LYS A 83 -19.23 8.08 -8.00
C LYS A 83 -18.94 9.56 -8.26
N PRO A 84 -19.90 10.32 -8.78
CA PRO A 84 -19.78 11.77 -8.93
C PRO A 84 -19.56 12.46 -7.57
N LEU A 85 -18.88 13.61 -7.57
CA LEU A 85 -18.77 14.46 -6.38
C LEU A 85 -20.17 14.80 -5.83
N GLY A 86 -20.29 14.80 -4.52
CA GLY A 86 -21.54 14.96 -3.79
C GLY A 86 -22.21 13.64 -3.43
N ASN A 87 -21.82 12.53 -4.03
CA ASN A 87 -22.37 11.21 -3.73
C ASN A 87 -21.44 10.43 -2.80
N PRO A 88 -21.92 10.05 -1.58
CA PRO A 88 -21.14 9.25 -0.64
C PRO A 88 -20.61 7.95 -1.28
N PHE A 89 -19.30 7.75 -1.18
CA PHE A 89 -18.63 6.64 -1.88
C PHE A 89 -19.02 5.26 -1.34
N TYR A 90 -19.16 5.14 -0.03
CA TYR A 90 -19.37 3.86 0.64
C TYR A 90 -20.82 3.39 0.65
N ASP A 91 -21.79 4.27 0.42
CA ASP A 91 -23.23 3.92 0.45
C ASP A 91 -23.54 2.86 -0.63
N GLY A 92 -24.11 1.73 -0.21
CA GLY A 92 -24.44 0.59 -1.05
C GLY A 92 -23.31 -0.40 -1.32
N LEU A 93 -22.09 -0.18 -0.78
CA LEU A 93 -21.00 -1.13 -0.96
C LEU A 93 -21.18 -2.37 -0.10
N LYS A 94 -20.68 -3.50 -0.62
CA LYS A 94 -20.78 -4.81 0.02
C LYS A 94 -19.61 -5.12 0.92
N PHE A 95 -19.86 -5.90 1.95
CA PHE A 95 -18.81 -6.66 2.62
C PHE A 95 -18.45 -7.86 1.71
N HIS A 96 -17.42 -7.68 0.91
CA HIS A 96 -17.05 -8.63 -0.15
C HIS A 96 -16.09 -9.72 0.32
N ARG A 97 -15.54 -9.61 1.53
CA ARG A 97 -14.66 -10.63 2.11
C ARG A 97 -14.90 -10.73 3.61
N ILE A 98 -15.21 -11.93 4.05
CA ILE A 98 -15.37 -12.28 5.46
C ILE A 98 -14.43 -13.44 5.75
N VAL A 99 -13.60 -13.31 6.77
CA VAL A 99 -12.77 -14.41 7.29
C VAL A 99 -13.14 -14.59 8.75
N GLU A 100 -13.80 -15.71 9.02
CA GLU A 100 -14.26 -16.04 10.36
C GLU A 100 -13.10 -16.00 11.36
N ASN A 101 -13.37 -15.48 12.56
CA ASN A 101 -12.35 -15.29 13.62
C ASN A 101 -11.13 -14.46 13.19
N PHE A 102 -11.25 -13.64 12.15
CA PHE A 102 -10.19 -12.74 11.71
C PHE A 102 -10.72 -11.33 11.47
N MET A 103 -11.50 -11.10 10.38
CA MET A 103 -11.98 -9.76 10.04
C MET A 103 -13.13 -9.78 9.03
N ILE A 104 -13.84 -8.66 8.94
CA ILE A 104 -14.74 -8.32 7.83
C ILE A 104 -14.10 -7.21 6.98
N GLN A 105 -14.21 -7.29 5.65
CA GLN A 105 -13.61 -6.34 4.71
C GLN A 105 -14.65 -5.80 3.73
N THR A 106 -14.58 -4.49 3.47
CA THR A 106 -15.49 -3.74 2.61
C THR A 106 -14.76 -2.57 1.93
N GLY A 107 -15.51 -1.61 1.34
CA GLY A 107 -14.95 -0.41 0.73
C GLY A 107 -14.46 -0.62 -0.71
N ASP A 108 -14.71 -1.78 -1.29
CA ASP A 108 -14.43 -2.06 -2.70
C ASP A 108 -15.63 -1.70 -3.59
N PRO A 109 -15.49 -0.71 -4.49
CA PRO A 109 -16.58 -0.32 -5.40
C PRO A 109 -16.95 -1.40 -6.43
N LEU A 110 -16.05 -2.38 -6.70
CA LEU A 110 -16.29 -3.50 -7.59
C LEU A 110 -16.84 -4.73 -6.84
N GLY A 111 -16.68 -4.79 -5.52
CA GLY A 111 -17.18 -5.87 -4.67
C GLY A 111 -16.50 -7.22 -4.90
N ASN A 112 -15.27 -7.25 -5.42
CA ASN A 112 -14.51 -8.47 -5.73
C ASN A 112 -13.07 -8.48 -5.17
N GLY A 113 -12.69 -7.46 -4.41
CA GLY A 113 -11.38 -7.28 -3.79
C GLY A 113 -10.37 -6.51 -4.63
N THR A 114 -10.68 -6.17 -5.88
CA THR A 114 -9.72 -5.51 -6.81
C THR A 114 -9.97 -4.02 -7.01
N GLY A 115 -11.12 -3.50 -6.55
CA GLY A 115 -11.52 -2.12 -6.73
C GLY A 115 -10.78 -1.16 -5.79
N ASN A 116 -10.62 0.07 -6.26
CA ASN A 116 -10.05 1.19 -5.51
C ASN A 116 -10.74 2.49 -5.95
N PRO A 117 -10.54 3.63 -5.27
CA PRO A 117 -11.22 4.88 -5.60
C PRO A 117 -10.69 5.55 -6.89
N GLY A 118 -9.68 4.96 -7.54
CA GLY A 118 -8.99 5.51 -8.71
C GLY A 118 -7.64 6.14 -8.37
N TYR A 119 -7.18 5.97 -7.13
CA TYR A 119 -5.87 6.39 -6.64
C TYR A 119 -5.44 5.53 -5.46
N MET A 120 -4.17 5.61 -5.11
CA MET A 120 -3.61 5.05 -3.88
C MET A 120 -2.87 6.12 -3.07
N PHE A 121 -2.63 5.83 -1.79
CA PHE A 121 -1.87 6.72 -0.90
C PHE A 121 -0.99 5.91 0.06
N ALA A 122 -0.01 6.59 0.64
CA ALA A 122 1.01 5.99 1.49
C ALA A 122 0.46 5.43 2.80
N ASP A 123 1.19 4.48 3.38
CA ASP A 123 0.96 4.00 4.73
C ASP A 123 1.22 5.09 5.77
N GLU A 124 0.46 5.06 6.86
CA GLU A 124 0.51 6.04 7.94
C GLU A 124 0.49 5.28 9.28
N PHE A 125 1.67 4.80 9.70
CA PHE A 125 1.80 4.04 10.94
C PHE A 125 2.07 4.97 12.14
N HIS A 126 1.48 4.64 13.28
CA HIS A 126 1.69 5.35 14.53
C HIS A 126 1.99 4.33 15.64
N GLU A 127 3.00 4.60 16.47
CA GLU A 127 3.50 3.65 17.47
C GLU A 127 2.50 3.28 18.56
N GLU A 128 1.56 4.18 18.86
CA GLU A 128 0.51 3.93 19.84
C GLU A 128 -0.66 3.11 19.29
N LEU A 129 -0.71 2.84 17.98
CA LEU A 129 -1.78 2.10 17.34
C LEU A 129 -1.33 0.68 17.03
N SER A 130 -2.03 -0.31 17.60
CA SER A 130 -1.75 -1.72 17.37
C SER A 130 -3.02 -2.52 17.13
N HIS A 131 -2.90 -3.65 16.41
CA HIS A 131 -3.99 -4.60 16.19
C HIS A 131 -4.16 -5.49 17.44
N ASP A 132 -4.43 -4.87 18.59
CA ASP A 132 -4.39 -5.45 19.94
C ASP A 132 -5.65 -6.23 20.34
N GLY A 133 -6.69 -6.22 19.52
CA GLY A 133 -7.95 -6.88 19.85
C GLY A 133 -8.99 -6.85 18.73
N PRO A 134 -10.24 -7.20 19.07
CA PRO A 134 -11.37 -7.04 18.17
C PRO A 134 -11.71 -5.56 17.96
N GLY A 135 -12.36 -5.26 16.85
CA GLY A 135 -12.88 -3.94 16.54
C GLY A 135 -11.85 -2.94 15.99
N ILE A 136 -10.64 -3.36 15.65
CA ILE A 136 -9.65 -2.48 15.02
C ILE A 136 -10.08 -2.18 13.60
N LEU A 137 -10.18 -0.88 13.28
CA LEU A 137 -10.45 -0.37 11.94
C LEU A 137 -9.12 -0.09 11.23
N SER A 138 -8.85 -0.80 10.13
CA SER A 138 -7.56 -0.75 9.44
C SER A 138 -7.73 -0.79 7.92
N MET A 139 -6.77 -0.21 7.19
CA MET A 139 -6.79 -0.19 5.72
C MET A 139 -6.40 -1.55 5.14
N ALA A 140 -7.18 -2.03 4.20
CA ALA A 140 -6.75 -3.10 3.30
C ALA A 140 -5.82 -2.52 2.23
N ASN A 141 -4.75 -3.24 1.91
CA ASN A 141 -3.78 -2.86 0.89
C ASN A 141 -3.25 -4.08 0.13
N SER A 142 -2.58 -3.87 -0.99
CA SER A 142 -1.90 -4.89 -1.81
C SER A 142 -0.37 -4.83 -1.66
N GLY A 143 0.11 -4.25 -0.58
CA GLY A 143 1.51 -4.02 -0.25
C GLY A 143 1.74 -2.58 0.21
N LYS A 144 3.01 -2.24 0.43
CA LYS A 144 3.41 -0.93 0.99
C LYS A 144 2.90 0.23 0.12
N ASN A 145 2.28 1.24 0.78
CA ASN A 145 1.80 2.47 0.15
C ASN A 145 0.70 2.27 -0.92
N THR A 146 -0.11 1.22 -0.80
CA THR A 146 -1.21 0.93 -1.74
C THR A 146 -2.60 1.07 -1.11
N ASN A 147 -2.74 1.93 -0.09
CA ASN A 147 -4.02 2.19 0.54
C ASN A 147 -4.97 2.90 -0.44
N GLY A 148 -6.26 2.53 -0.42
CA GLY A 148 -7.28 3.11 -1.29
C GLY A 148 -8.56 3.42 -0.52
N SER A 149 -9.65 2.72 -0.86
CA SER A 149 -10.93 2.83 -0.16
C SER A 149 -11.27 1.60 0.67
N GLN A 150 -10.62 0.47 0.44
CA GLN A 150 -10.93 -0.76 1.15
C GLN A 150 -10.41 -0.73 2.59
N PHE A 151 -11.24 -1.17 3.52
CA PHE A 151 -10.90 -1.28 4.94
C PHE A 151 -11.48 -2.55 5.54
N PHE A 152 -10.93 -2.94 6.69
CA PHE A 152 -11.42 -4.09 7.45
C PHE A 152 -11.61 -3.75 8.93
N ILE A 153 -12.46 -4.53 9.60
CA ILE A 153 -12.67 -4.47 11.04
C ILE A 153 -12.37 -5.85 11.62
N THR A 154 -11.52 -5.92 12.64
CA THR A 154 -11.06 -7.18 13.23
C THR A 154 -12.10 -7.84 14.13
N HIS A 155 -12.12 -9.18 14.14
CA HIS A 155 -12.85 -10.00 15.11
C HIS A 155 -11.99 -10.37 16.34
N MET A 156 -10.66 -10.29 16.20
CA MET A 156 -9.71 -10.69 17.23
C MET A 156 -8.43 -9.87 17.16
N LYS A 157 -7.51 -10.12 18.06
CA LYS A 157 -6.15 -9.59 18.04
C LYS A 157 -5.37 -10.12 16.83
N THR A 158 -4.72 -9.21 16.07
CA THR A 158 -4.01 -9.52 14.82
C THR A 158 -2.68 -8.78 14.71
N GLU A 159 -1.83 -8.89 15.75
CA GLU A 159 -0.57 -8.13 15.88
C GLU A 159 0.40 -8.29 14.72
N TRP A 160 0.33 -9.39 13.97
CA TRP A 160 1.14 -9.61 12.76
C TRP A 160 0.85 -8.61 11.63
N LEU A 161 -0.24 -7.83 11.74
CA LEU A 161 -0.60 -6.76 10.80
C LEU A 161 0.01 -5.40 11.19
N ASN A 162 0.65 -5.28 12.37
CA ASN A 162 1.31 -4.05 12.80
C ASN A 162 2.44 -3.67 11.84
N GLY A 163 2.49 -2.40 11.42
CA GLY A 163 3.47 -1.92 10.44
C GLY A 163 3.26 -2.42 9.01
N VAL A 164 2.13 -3.13 8.75
CA VAL A 164 1.74 -3.62 7.41
C VAL A 164 0.44 -2.95 6.94
N HIS A 165 -0.52 -2.79 7.85
CA HIS A 165 -1.80 -2.15 7.56
C HIS A 165 -2.00 -0.93 8.48
N THR A 166 -2.43 0.19 7.91
CA THR A 166 -2.66 1.43 8.65
C THR A 166 -3.91 1.35 9.48
N ILE A 167 -3.76 1.39 10.80
CA ILE A 167 -4.89 1.53 11.73
C ILE A 167 -5.35 2.99 11.72
N PHE A 168 -6.65 3.22 11.60
CA PHE A 168 -7.20 4.57 11.60
C PHE A 168 -8.45 4.74 12.46
N GLY A 169 -8.77 3.72 13.26
CA GLY A 169 -9.87 3.81 14.21
C GLY A 169 -10.14 2.50 14.95
N ARG A 170 -11.21 2.56 15.74
CA ARG A 170 -11.67 1.41 16.52
C ARG A 170 -13.19 1.46 16.73
N VAL A 171 -13.81 0.29 16.83
CA VAL A 171 -15.23 0.15 17.20
C VAL A 171 -15.45 0.68 18.62
N ILE A 172 -16.39 1.61 18.76
CA ILE A 172 -16.88 2.13 20.04
C ILE A 172 -18.12 1.33 20.49
N GLU A 173 -19.00 1.02 19.52
CA GLU A 173 -20.24 0.32 19.74
C GLU A 173 -20.60 -0.49 18.49
N GLY A 174 -21.23 -1.66 18.67
CA GLY A 174 -21.67 -2.50 17.57
C GLY A 174 -20.67 -3.60 17.17
N GLN A 175 -19.76 -4.04 18.07
CA GLN A 175 -18.93 -5.21 17.81
C GLN A 175 -19.75 -6.49 17.58
N ASP A 176 -20.93 -6.60 18.23
CA ASP A 176 -21.86 -7.68 17.99
C ASP A 176 -22.48 -7.64 16.59
N VAL A 177 -22.62 -6.44 15.99
CA VAL A 177 -23.02 -6.25 14.59
C VAL A 177 -21.87 -6.67 13.67
N VAL A 178 -20.62 -6.22 13.95
CA VAL A 178 -19.42 -6.67 13.20
C VAL A 178 -19.36 -8.20 13.12
N ASN A 179 -19.62 -8.86 14.25
CA ASN A 179 -19.57 -10.33 14.34
C ASN A 179 -20.76 -11.05 13.60
N LYS A 180 -21.81 -10.30 13.25
CA LYS A 180 -22.99 -10.83 12.50
C LYS A 180 -22.96 -10.52 11.02
N ILE A 181 -22.02 -9.71 10.54
CA ILE A 181 -21.88 -9.37 9.13
C ILE A 181 -21.52 -10.64 8.34
N GLU A 182 -22.23 -10.85 7.26
CA GLU A 182 -22.05 -11.96 6.33
C GLU A 182 -21.62 -11.47 4.94
N MET A 183 -21.19 -12.40 4.11
CA MET A 183 -20.79 -12.12 2.73
C MET A 183 -21.95 -11.48 1.95
N ASN A 184 -21.67 -10.35 1.29
CA ASN A 184 -22.61 -9.51 0.54
C ASN A 184 -23.61 -8.71 1.38
N ASP A 185 -23.51 -8.68 2.71
CA ASP A 185 -24.17 -7.63 3.47
C ASP A 185 -23.69 -6.25 2.99
N ILE A 186 -24.50 -5.22 3.18
CA ILE A 186 -24.24 -3.89 2.60
C ILE A 186 -24.06 -2.81 3.68
N ILE A 187 -23.29 -1.81 3.32
CA ILE A 187 -23.28 -0.52 3.99
C ILE A 187 -24.44 0.29 3.42
N ASP A 188 -25.49 0.56 4.23
CA ASP A 188 -26.59 1.44 3.81
C ASP A 188 -26.10 2.88 3.71
N SER A 189 -25.33 3.33 4.68
CA SER A 189 -24.69 4.64 4.65
C SER A 189 -23.63 4.81 5.73
N ILE A 190 -22.69 5.77 5.52
CA ILE A 190 -21.77 6.23 6.55
C ILE A 190 -22.03 7.71 6.82
N ARG A 191 -22.14 8.10 8.11
CA ARG A 191 -22.31 9.49 8.54
C ARG A 191 -21.23 9.86 9.55
N ILE A 192 -20.60 11.01 9.36
CA ILE A 192 -19.49 11.47 10.21
C ILE A 192 -20.03 12.47 11.24
N ILE A 193 -19.83 12.16 12.51
CA ILE A 193 -20.15 13.02 13.65
C ILE A 193 -18.86 13.63 14.17
N ARG A 194 -18.87 14.93 14.42
CA ARG A 194 -17.75 15.73 14.92
C ARG A 194 -18.16 16.40 16.23
N ASN A 195 -17.65 15.87 17.34
CA ASN A 195 -18.09 16.24 18.69
C ASN A 195 -17.30 17.40 19.29
N THR A 196 -16.12 17.71 18.77
CA THR A 196 -15.25 18.79 19.26
C THR A 196 -15.02 19.85 18.19
N SER A 197 -14.56 21.04 18.59
CA SER A 197 -14.21 22.12 17.66
C SER A 197 -13.08 21.73 16.70
N GLU A 198 -12.10 20.95 17.17
CA GLU A 198 -11.00 20.45 16.37
C GLU A 198 -11.52 19.51 15.29
N ALA A 199 -12.40 18.57 15.65
CA ALA A 199 -13.02 17.66 14.70
C ALA A 199 -13.93 18.39 13.70
N GLN A 200 -14.66 19.44 14.12
CA GLN A 200 -15.50 20.27 13.25
C GLN A 200 -14.67 21.06 12.23
N ASN A 201 -13.48 21.51 12.62
CA ASN A 201 -12.54 22.22 11.75
C ASN A 201 -11.72 21.30 10.85
N PHE A 202 -11.88 19.99 10.95
CA PHE A 202 -11.16 19.01 10.13
C PHE A 202 -11.72 18.98 8.71
N ASP A 203 -11.08 19.74 7.82
CA ASP A 203 -11.34 19.68 6.37
C ASP A 203 -10.60 18.48 5.75
N ALA A 204 -11.33 17.41 5.53
CA ALA A 204 -10.76 16.14 5.09
C ALA A 204 -10.03 16.24 3.74
N VAL A 205 -10.57 16.97 2.76
CA VAL A 205 -9.93 17.12 1.44
C VAL A 205 -8.63 17.92 1.55
N LYS A 206 -8.65 19.00 2.32
CA LYS A 206 -7.46 19.84 2.54
C LYS A 206 -6.38 19.07 3.29
N VAL A 207 -6.75 18.34 4.36
CA VAL A 207 -5.83 17.53 5.15
C VAL A 207 -5.20 16.44 4.29
N PHE A 208 -5.99 15.70 3.51
CA PHE A 208 -5.48 14.65 2.63
C PHE A 208 -4.43 15.18 1.64
N ASN A 209 -4.74 16.27 0.94
CA ASN A 209 -3.83 16.85 -0.04
C ASN A 209 -2.55 17.38 0.61
N ALA A 210 -2.64 18.08 1.74
CA ALA A 210 -1.47 18.59 2.46
C ALA A 210 -0.55 17.45 2.96
N GLN A 211 -1.12 16.39 3.52
CA GLN A 211 -0.35 15.24 4.01
C GLN A 211 0.30 14.46 2.84
N LYS A 212 -0.42 14.27 1.75
CA LYS A 212 0.14 13.66 0.54
C LYS A 212 1.37 14.41 0.05
N ASP A 213 1.30 15.74 -0.01
CA ASP A 213 2.42 16.58 -0.45
C ASP A 213 3.61 16.48 0.52
N ILE A 214 3.37 16.49 1.84
CA ILE A 214 4.41 16.35 2.87
C ILE A 214 5.10 14.99 2.74
N ILE A 215 4.35 13.89 2.61
CA ILE A 215 4.90 12.54 2.47
C ILE A 215 5.71 12.42 1.18
N GLN A 216 5.23 13.00 0.08
CA GLN A 216 5.97 13.00 -1.18
C GLN A 216 7.29 13.78 -1.06
N GLN A 217 7.27 14.97 -0.43
CA GLN A 217 8.49 15.76 -0.20
C GLN A 217 9.47 15.04 0.73
N LYS A 218 8.98 14.39 1.79
CA LYS A 218 9.80 13.59 2.71
C LYS A 218 10.44 12.40 1.99
N ALA A 219 9.68 11.66 1.20
CA ALA A 219 10.20 10.56 0.40
C ALA A 219 11.29 11.01 -0.60
N ILE A 220 11.10 12.17 -1.25
CA ILE A 220 12.11 12.78 -2.13
C ILE A 220 13.37 13.17 -1.33
N ALA A 221 13.22 13.75 -0.15
CA ALA A 221 14.34 14.12 0.70
C ALA A 221 15.13 12.90 1.20
N GLU A 222 14.42 11.83 1.62
CA GLU A 222 15.04 10.56 2.02
C GLU A 222 15.78 9.89 0.85
N LEU A 223 15.19 9.90 -0.35
CA LEU A 223 15.85 9.43 -1.57
C LEU A 223 17.11 10.23 -1.87
N LYS A 224 17.06 11.56 -1.78
CA LYS A 224 18.24 12.42 -1.96
C LYS A 224 19.33 12.05 -0.96
N THR A 225 19.03 12.02 0.34
CA THR A 225 20.00 11.67 1.38
C THR A 225 20.58 10.27 1.18
N LYS A 226 19.73 9.29 0.89
CA LYS A 226 20.16 7.90 0.64
C LYS A 226 21.10 7.79 -0.55
N TYR A 227 20.91 8.62 -1.59
CA TYR A 227 21.66 8.54 -2.84
C TYR A 227 22.70 9.66 -3.00
N GLU A 228 22.85 10.56 -2.03
CA GLU A 228 23.82 11.67 -2.09
C GLU A 228 25.25 11.19 -2.35
N HIS A 229 25.64 10.09 -1.72
CA HIS A 229 26.90 9.42 -1.97
C HIS A 229 27.07 8.93 -3.43
N HIS A 230 26.00 8.41 -4.01
CA HIS A 230 26.00 7.96 -5.43
C HIS A 230 26.06 9.15 -6.38
N LEU A 231 25.34 10.26 -6.09
CA LEU A 231 25.33 11.45 -6.93
C LEU A 231 26.70 12.13 -7.01
N ALA A 232 27.52 12.03 -5.96
CA ALA A 232 28.88 12.54 -5.93
C ALA A 232 29.91 11.58 -6.59
N SER A 233 29.53 10.37 -6.98
CA SER A 233 30.44 9.36 -7.50
C SER A 233 30.89 9.66 -8.93
N PRO A 234 32.14 9.29 -9.31
CA PRO A 234 32.60 9.38 -10.70
C PRO A 234 31.72 8.62 -11.70
N MET A 235 31.13 7.52 -11.24
CA MET A 235 30.22 6.67 -12.06
C MET A 235 28.92 7.42 -12.38
N TYR A 236 28.35 8.15 -11.43
CA TYR A 236 27.16 8.98 -11.69
C TYR A 236 27.48 10.12 -12.64
N LYS A 237 28.63 10.73 -12.52
CA LYS A 237 29.10 11.76 -13.47
C LYS A 237 29.23 11.19 -14.89
N ALA A 238 29.81 10.01 -15.03
CA ALA A 238 29.91 9.32 -16.33
C ALA A 238 28.52 8.99 -16.91
N PHE A 239 27.55 8.60 -16.04
CA PHE A 239 26.15 8.42 -16.42
C PHE A 239 25.50 9.71 -16.91
N GLU A 240 25.68 10.84 -16.20
CA GLU A 240 25.17 12.14 -16.66
C GLU A 240 25.79 12.58 -17.98
N ASP A 241 27.08 12.37 -18.18
CA ASP A 241 27.79 12.68 -19.44
C ASP A 241 27.25 11.80 -20.60
N TYR A 242 26.96 10.52 -20.33
CA TYR A 242 26.27 9.64 -21.27
C TYR A 242 24.89 10.17 -21.63
N VAL A 243 24.06 10.55 -20.64
CA VAL A 243 22.71 11.06 -20.91
C VAL A 243 22.79 12.34 -21.74
N LYS A 244 23.64 13.31 -21.38
CA LYS A 244 23.82 14.54 -22.14
C LYS A 244 24.23 14.30 -23.58
N LYS A 245 25.07 13.29 -23.82
CA LYS A 245 25.56 12.95 -25.16
C LYS A 245 24.51 12.23 -26.01
N VAL A 246 23.79 11.26 -25.42
CA VAL A 246 22.91 10.34 -26.17
C VAL A 246 21.45 10.81 -26.14
N TYR A 247 21.01 11.43 -25.03
CA TYR A 247 19.65 11.88 -24.82
C TYR A 247 19.59 13.35 -24.37
N PRO A 248 20.11 14.29 -25.16
CA PRO A 248 20.24 15.71 -24.76
C PRO A 248 18.91 16.39 -24.46
N GLN A 249 17.79 15.84 -24.91
CA GLN A 249 16.43 16.34 -24.69
C GLN A 249 15.72 15.69 -23.51
N ALA A 250 16.35 14.73 -22.83
CA ALA A 250 15.75 14.06 -21.69
C ALA A 250 15.59 15.01 -20.50
N SER A 251 14.41 15.02 -19.92
CA SER A 251 14.12 15.74 -18.66
C SER A 251 14.59 14.93 -17.47
N LYS A 252 15.06 15.61 -16.41
CA LYS A 252 15.50 14.97 -15.16
C LYS A 252 14.49 15.20 -14.06
N THR A 253 14.12 14.16 -13.34
CA THR A 253 13.27 14.26 -12.15
C THR A 253 14.09 14.61 -10.89
N ALA A 254 13.41 14.90 -9.79
CA ALA A 254 14.04 15.18 -8.51
C ALA A 254 14.83 14.00 -7.93
N SER A 255 14.46 12.76 -8.24
CA SER A 255 15.16 11.54 -7.83
C SER A 255 16.42 11.26 -8.65
N GLY A 256 16.60 11.93 -9.80
CA GLY A 256 17.70 11.71 -10.73
C GLY A 256 17.39 10.75 -11.88
N LEU A 257 16.15 10.29 -12.03
CA LEU A 257 15.66 9.61 -13.22
C LEU A 257 15.68 10.59 -14.40
N TYR A 258 16.14 10.16 -15.57
CA TYR A 258 15.95 10.89 -16.82
C TYR A 258 14.90 10.21 -17.66
N PHE A 259 14.06 11.00 -18.34
CA PHE A 259 13.02 10.48 -19.22
C PHE A 259 12.85 11.35 -20.46
N LEU A 260 12.49 10.69 -21.56
CA LEU A 260 12.19 11.33 -22.84
C LEU A 260 10.92 10.71 -23.41
N LYS A 261 9.81 11.47 -23.46
CA LYS A 261 8.61 11.01 -24.16
C LYS A 261 8.85 11.01 -25.66
N THR A 262 8.63 9.87 -26.32
CA THR A 262 8.77 9.70 -27.77
C THR A 262 7.43 9.67 -28.49
N THR A 263 6.35 9.43 -27.75
CA THR A 263 4.96 9.54 -28.23
C THR A 263 4.13 10.12 -27.12
N THR A 264 3.31 11.12 -27.41
CA THR A 264 2.36 11.75 -26.48
C THR A 264 0.94 11.51 -26.92
N THR A 265 0.01 11.44 -25.96
CA THR A 265 -1.42 11.28 -26.19
C THR A 265 -2.21 12.21 -25.26
N GLU A 266 -3.48 12.46 -25.56
CA GLU A 266 -4.43 13.15 -24.67
C GLU A 266 -5.26 12.19 -23.83
N GLU A 267 -4.92 10.90 -23.86
CA GLU A 267 -5.57 9.85 -23.08
C GLU A 267 -5.37 10.03 -21.57
N ALA A 268 -6.03 9.18 -20.78
CA ALA A 268 -6.00 9.27 -19.32
C ALA A 268 -4.59 9.12 -18.76
N GLN A 269 -4.26 9.94 -17.75
CA GLN A 269 -3.04 9.83 -16.96
C GLN A 269 -3.12 8.61 -16.07
N VAL A 270 -2.06 7.81 -16.06
CA VAL A 270 -1.92 6.72 -15.09
C VAL A 270 -1.60 7.29 -13.70
N VAL A 271 -2.08 6.64 -12.67
CA VAL A 271 -1.81 7.02 -11.27
C VAL A 271 -1.31 5.81 -10.49
N PRO A 272 -0.51 6.02 -9.43
CA PRO A 272 -0.15 4.94 -8.52
C PRO A 272 -1.38 4.15 -8.10
N GLY A 273 -1.24 2.80 -8.11
CA GLY A 273 -2.33 1.89 -7.82
C GLY A 273 -3.05 1.30 -9.00
N ASN A 274 -2.92 1.88 -10.17
CA ASN A 274 -3.45 1.23 -11.35
C ASN A 274 -2.67 -0.06 -11.65
N LEU A 275 -3.37 -1.09 -12.07
CA LEU A 275 -2.76 -2.27 -12.70
C LEU A 275 -2.38 -1.90 -14.13
N VAL A 276 -1.11 -1.65 -14.36
CA VAL A 276 -0.59 -1.21 -15.66
C VAL A 276 -0.18 -2.37 -16.54
N LYS A 277 -0.31 -2.19 -17.86
CA LYS A 277 0.22 -3.08 -18.92
C LYS A 277 1.28 -2.33 -19.69
N VAL A 278 2.53 -2.79 -19.62
CA VAL A 278 3.69 -2.10 -20.19
C VAL A 278 4.46 -3.01 -21.12
N HIS A 279 4.63 -2.59 -22.38
CA HIS A 279 5.66 -3.14 -23.25
C HIS A 279 6.97 -2.42 -23.01
N TYR A 280 8.07 -3.17 -23.09
CA TYR A 280 9.41 -2.62 -22.87
C TYR A 280 10.51 -3.35 -23.62
N LYS A 281 11.64 -2.63 -23.73
CA LYS A 281 12.94 -3.15 -24.12
C LYS A 281 14.00 -2.56 -23.19
N GLY A 282 14.64 -3.42 -22.39
CA GLY A 282 15.67 -3.05 -21.43
C GLY A 282 17.08 -3.25 -21.99
N MET A 283 17.91 -2.21 -21.86
CA MET A 283 19.27 -2.17 -22.40
C MET A 283 20.24 -1.64 -21.36
N LEU A 284 21.48 -2.09 -21.42
CA LEU A 284 22.62 -1.42 -20.78
C LEU A 284 22.97 -0.13 -21.55
N THR A 285 23.74 0.78 -20.94
CA THR A 285 24.23 1.99 -21.60
C THR A 285 25.13 1.70 -22.80
N SER A 286 25.68 0.49 -22.90
CA SER A 286 26.40 -0.01 -24.07
C SER A 286 25.51 -0.35 -25.28
N GLY A 287 24.19 -0.33 -25.11
CA GLY A 287 23.20 -0.76 -26.11
C GLY A 287 22.88 -2.27 -26.09
N LYS A 288 23.54 -3.06 -25.23
CA LYS A 288 23.24 -4.49 -25.10
C LYS A 288 21.85 -4.66 -24.49
N VAL A 289 20.93 -5.32 -25.21
CA VAL A 289 19.61 -5.71 -24.72
C VAL A 289 19.78 -6.86 -23.72
N PHE A 290 19.15 -6.76 -22.56
CA PHE A 290 19.15 -7.82 -21.55
C PHE A 290 17.78 -8.45 -21.35
N ASP A 291 16.70 -7.73 -21.63
CA ASP A 291 15.33 -8.25 -21.57
C ASP A 291 14.38 -7.38 -22.41
N GLU A 292 13.33 -8.01 -22.96
CA GLU A 292 12.28 -7.30 -23.68
C GLU A 292 10.96 -8.08 -23.65
N SER A 293 9.85 -7.37 -23.73
CA SER A 293 8.50 -7.94 -23.77
C SER A 293 8.00 -8.21 -25.19
N TYR A 294 8.56 -7.54 -26.19
CA TYR A 294 8.10 -7.63 -27.58
C TYR A 294 8.31 -9.00 -28.19
N SER A 295 9.43 -9.67 -27.87
CA SER A 295 9.72 -11.05 -28.32
C SER A 295 8.70 -12.06 -27.76
N ARG A 296 8.18 -11.80 -26.55
CA ARG A 296 7.13 -12.59 -25.90
C ARG A 296 5.74 -12.25 -26.40
N LYS A 297 5.57 -11.13 -27.14
CA LYS A 297 4.30 -10.59 -27.63
C LYS A 297 3.28 -10.30 -26.53
N GLU A 298 3.72 -10.11 -25.31
CA GLU A 298 2.88 -9.90 -24.13
C GLU A 298 3.48 -8.80 -23.26
N PRO A 299 2.71 -7.72 -22.93
CA PRO A 299 3.14 -6.71 -21.99
C PRO A 299 3.18 -7.29 -20.56
N ILE A 300 4.12 -6.82 -19.75
CA ILE A 300 4.08 -7.15 -18.33
C ILE A 300 2.97 -6.37 -17.65
N GLN A 301 2.44 -6.95 -16.57
CA GLN A 301 1.41 -6.32 -15.74
C GLN A 301 1.89 -6.23 -14.30
N PHE A 302 1.69 -5.07 -13.69
CA PHE A 302 2.00 -4.86 -12.29
C PHE A 302 1.22 -3.67 -11.72
N PRO A 303 0.93 -3.65 -10.39
CA PRO A 303 0.36 -2.49 -9.73
C PRO A 303 1.42 -1.40 -9.60
N LEU A 304 1.17 -0.24 -10.21
CA LEU A 304 2.08 0.90 -10.25
C LEU A 304 2.25 1.52 -8.85
N GLY A 305 3.49 1.79 -8.46
CA GLY A 305 3.83 2.41 -7.18
C GLY A 305 3.86 1.45 -5.99
N ALA A 306 3.67 0.14 -6.23
CA ALA A 306 3.67 -0.89 -5.19
C ALA A 306 5.06 -1.47 -4.88
N GLY A 307 6.12 -1.01 -5.56
CA GLY A 307 7.48 -1.53 -5.39
C GLY A 307 7.69 -2.93 -5.99
N ASN A 308 6.82 -3.37 -6.89
CA ASN A 308 6.95 -4.66 -7.58
C ASN A 308 7.96 -4.62 -8.72
N VAL A 309 8.40 -3.43 -9.08
CA VAL A 309 9.41 -3.17 -10.11
C VAL A 309 10.50 -2.25 -9.52
N ILE A 310 11.58 -2.04 -10.26
CA ILE A 310 12.64 -1.11 -9.84
C ILE A 310 12.07 0.31 -9.65
N PRO A 311 12.59 1.12 -8.68
CA PRO A 311 12.06 2.45 -8.37
C PRO A 311 11.96 3.37 -9.59
N GLY A 312 12.93 3.31 -10.51
CA GLY A 312 12.90 4.10 -11.75
C GLY A 312 11.74 3.76 -12.68
N TRP A 313 11.19 2.54 -12.59
CA TRP A 313 9.98 2.15 -13.34
C TRP A 313 8.72 2.67 -12.67
N ASP A 314 8.58 2.49 -11.36
CA ASP A 314 7.41 3.02 -10.63
C ASP A 314 7.28 4.53 -10.83
N GLU A 315 8.39 5.26 -10.81
CA GLU A 315 8.41 6.69 -11.07
C GLU A 315 8.18 7.02 -12.55
N GLY A 316 8.92 6.38 -13.45
CA GLY A 316 8.90 6.71 -14.88
C GLY A 316 7.58 6.39 -15.58
N ILE A 317 6.96 5.26 -15.24
CA ILE A 317 5.65 4.89 -15.79
C ILE A 317 4.55 5.81 -15.27
N ALA A 318 4.64 6.30 -14.02
CA ALA A 318 3.70 7.27 -13.47
C ALA A 318 3.66 8.61 -14.23
N LEU A 319 4.70 8.92 -15.02
CA LEU A 319 4.75 10.12 -15.87
C LEU A 319 3.96 9.97 -17.18
N LEU A 320 3.49 8.75 -17.50
CA LEU A 320 2.89 8.45 -18.80
C LEU A 320 1.36 8.51 -18.76
N ARG A 321 0.81 8.74 -19.94
CA ARG A 321 -0.60 8.56 -20.28
C ARG A 321 -0.78 7.25 -21.06
N LYS A 322 -2.00 6.73 -21.11
CA LYS A 322 -2.33 5.55 -21.91
C LYS A 322 -1.91 5.76 -23.37
N GLY A 323 -1.22 4.78 -23.94
CA GLY A 323 -0.67 4.81 -25.30
C GLY A 323 0.67 5.53 -25.46
N GLU A 324 1.13 6.30 -24.46
CA GLU A 324 2.41 7.00 -24.54
C GLU A 324 3.61 6.04 -24.55
N LYS A 325 4.66 6.49 -25.22
CA LYS A 325 5.97 5.85 -25.23
C LYS A 325 7.01 6.80 -24.68
N ALA A 326 7.99 6.23 -23.95
CA ALA A 326 9.12 7.00 -23.44
C ALA A 326 10.39 6.14 -23.40
N VAL A 327 11.53 6.85 -23.34
CA VAL A 327 12.81 6.28 -22.93
C VAL A 327 13.02 6.70 -21.47
N LEU A 328 13.19 5.73 -20.59
CA LEU A 328 13.60 5.91 -19.20
C LEU A 328 15.09 5.60 -19.08
N ILE A 329 15.88 6.56 -18.63
CA ILE A 329 17.31 6.39 -18.43
C ILE A 329 17.55 6.44 -16.93
N ILE A 330 17.82 5.27 -16.36
CA ILE A 330 17.69 5.01 -14.93
C ILE A 330 19.09 4.87 -14.33
N PRO A 331 19.49 5.74 -13.38
CA PRO A 331 20.74 5.54 -12.66
C PRO A 331 20.67 4.25 -11.83
N SER A 332 21.80 3.65 -11.57
CA SER A 332 21.89 2.33 -10.93
C SER A 332 21.16 2.23 -9.59
N TYR A 333 21.14 3.29 -8.80
CA TYR A 333 20.46 3.33 -7.49
C TYR A 333 18.93 3.34 -7.58
N LEU A 334 18.36 3.70 -8.72
CA LEU A 334 16.93 3.55 -9.02
C LEU A 334 16.63 2.25 -9.80
N ALA A 335 17.65 1.41 -10.00
CA ALA A 335 17.60 0.11 -10.67
C ALA A 335 18.01 -1.03 -9.72
N TYR A 336 19.08 -1.76 -10.01
CA TYR A 336 19.51 -2.91 -9.21
C TYR A 336 20.70 -2.60 -8.26
N GLY A 337 21.13 -1.33 -8.19
CA GLY A 337 22.15 -0.85 -7.26
C GLY A 337 23.50 -1.52 -7.39
N GLU A 338 24.24 -1.58 -6.28
CA GLU A 338 25.59 -2.13 -6.23
C GLU A 338 25.68 -3.63 -6.51
N LYS A 339 24.57 -4.36 -6.37
CA LYS A 339 24.55 -5.82 -6.56
C LYS A 339 24.38 -6.22 -8.03
N GLY A 340 23.67 -5.42 -8.83
CA GLY A 340 23.28 -5.80 -10.18
C GLY A 340 22.38 -7.03 -10.21
N VAL A 341 22.38 -7.74 -11.36
CA VAL A 341 21.71 -9.02 -11.57
C VAL A 341 22.71 -9.99 -12.16
N GLN A 342 23.01 -11.07 -11.47
CA GLN A 342 24.02 -12.05 -11.88
C GLN A 342 23.79 -12.54 -13.32
N GLY A 343 24.81 -12.43 -14.16
CA GLY A 343 24.79 -12.88 -15.56
C GLY A 343 24.08 -11.92 -16.54
N ALA A 344 23.40 -10.88 -16.07
CA ALA A 344 22.64 -9.96 -16.94
C ALA A 344 23.05 -8.48 -16.78
N ILE A 345 23.14 -7.97 -15.56
CA ILE A 345 23.38 -6.56 -15.25
C ILE A 345 24.54 -6.46 -14.25
N GLY A 346 25.54 -5.68 -14.58
CA GLY A 346 26.72 -5.48 -13.74
C GLY A 346 26.40 -4.70 -12.44
N PRO A 347 27.34 -4.75 -11.47
CA PRO A 347 27.25 -3.90 -10.26
C PRO A 347 27.21 -2.42 -10.64
N SER A 348 26.30 -1.69 -10.02
CA SER A 348 26.10 -0.25 -10.24
C SER A 348 25.87 0.16 -11.71
N GLU A 349 25.35 -0.73 -12.53
CA GLU A 349 25.07 -0.49 -13.96
C GLU A 349 23.82 0.37 -14.14
N PRO A 350 23.88 1.52 -14.82
CA PRO A 350 22.70 2.27 -15.22
C PRO A 350 21.97 1.57 -16.36
N LEU A 351 20.67 1.78 -16.46
CA LEU A 351 19.81 1.10 -17.42
C LEU A 351 19.07 2.08 -18.31
N VAL A 352 18.78 1.64 -19.53
CA VAL A 352 17.92 2.35 -20.47
C VAL A 352 16.74 1.45 -20.82
N PHE A 353 15.53 1.98 -20.68
CA PHE A 353 14.32 1.26 -21.06
C PHE A 353 13.52 2.08 -22.09
N GLU A 354 13.24 1.50 -23.22
CA GLU A 354 12.17 1.94 -24.07
C GLU A 354 10.88 1.33 -23.55
N VAL A 355 9.89 2.16 -23.16
CA VAL A 355 8.64 1.69 -22.57
C VAL A 355 7.44 2.21 -23.34
N GLN A 356 6.35 1.43 -23.33
CA GLN A 356 5.03 1.83 -23.82
C GLN A 356 3.97 1.47 -22.79
N LEU A 357 3.28 2.46 -22.25
CA LEU A 357 2.08 2.23 -21.44
C LEU A 357 0.91 1.86 -22.36
N VAL A 358 0.61 0.57 -22.45
CA VAL A 358 -0.42 0.06 -23.37
C VAL A 358 -1.82 0.34 -22.82
N ASP A 359 -2.02 0.01 -21.55
CA ASP A 359 -3.33 0.09 -20.89
C ASP A 359 -3.17 0.10 -19.36
N PHE A 360 -4.23 0.47 -18.64
CA PHE A 360 -4.29 0.33 -17.19
C PHE A 360 -5.74 0.24 -16.69
N GLN A 361 -5.92 -0.36 -15.50
CA GLN A 361 -7.19 -0.52 -14.80
C GLN A 361 -7.13 0.10 -13.42
#